data_c5254b0a894bf0ce771ec7b55fd1da58
#
_entry.id   c5254b0a894bf0ce771ec7b55fd1da58
#
_cell.length_a   1.000
_cell.length_b   1.000
_cell.length_c   1.000
_cell.angle_alpha   90.00
_cell.angle_beta   90.00
_cell.angle_gamma   90.00
#
_symmetry.space_group_name_H-M   'P 1'
#
loop_
_entity.id
_entity.type
_entity.pdbx_description
1 polymer ?
#
loop_
_entity_poly.entity_id
_entity_poly.type
_entity_poly.pdbx_seq_one_letter_code
_entity_poly.pdbx_strand_id
1 'polypeptide(L)'
;MFGNAGGGKSTLARRLAEITGLPLYPLDAIQFRAGGGKVPHEEYLKVHADLLRRDQWVIDGFGCVPSAWERFAAADTLVYIDLPLLTHYWWVTKRLARGQFATPEGWPEKSPMWSSTMGSYRVVWLCHRSLTPRYRQLVAEQASAKRVHHLKSPAETRAFLQAVQEENGLTRHRNPDRPARRPGVDEAPPER
;
A
#
# COMPACT_ATOMS: atom_id res chain seq x y z
N MET A 1 2.56 -3.46 -2.80
CA MET A 1 2.11 -3.93 -1.47
C MET A 1 0.61 -4.13 -1.48
N PHE A 2 0.09 -5.23 -0.89
CA PHE A 2 -1.32 -5.58 -0.98
C PHE A 2 -1.79 -6.39 0.24
N GLY A 3 -3.09 -6.60 0.36
CA GLY A 3 -3.76 -7.28 1.48
C GLY A 3 -5.09 -6.65 1.82
N ASN A 4 -5.77 -7.17 2.84
CA ASN A 4 -7.11 -6.72 3.23
C ASN A 4 -7.11 -5.27 3.77
N ALA A 5 -8.25 -4.61 3.74
CA ALA A 5 -8.46 -3.29 4.32
C ALA A 5 -8.15 -3.28 5.83
N GLY A 6 -7.68 -2.16 6.35
CA GLY A 6 -7.33 -2.04 7.78
C GLY A 6 -6.10 -2.83 8.22
N GLY A 7 -5.33 -3.43 7.30
CA GLY A 7 -4.15 -4.25 7.62
C GLY A 7 -2.84 -3.47 7.82
N GLY A 8 -2.86 -2.15 7.93
CA GLY A 8 -1.65 -1.34 8.15
C GLY A 8 -0.74 -1.21 6.93
N LYS A 9 -1.22 -1.54 5.73
CA LYS A 9 -0.46 -1.45 4.47
C LYS A 9 0.20 -0.10 4.26
N SER A 10 -0.56 0.98 4.36
CA SER A 10 -0.06 2.34 4.09
C SER A 10 1.02 2.77 5.08
N THR A 11 0.88 2.39 6.35
CA THR A 11 1.93 2.62 7.36
C THR A 11 3.19 1.83 7.02
N LEU A 12 3.05 0.56 6.62
CA LEU A 12 4.19 -0.27 6.22
C LEU A 12 4.85 0.26 4.95
N ALA A 13 4.04 0.66 3.95
CA ALA A 13 4.53 1.21 2.69
C ALA A 13 5.35 2.49 2.88
N ARG A 14 4.88 3.39 3.74
CA ARG A 14 5.62 4.61 4.10
C ARG A 14 6.95 4.28 4.77
N ARG A 15 6.94 3.41 5.78
CA ARG A 15 8.17 2.99 6.45
C ARG A 15 9.16 2.32 5.51
N LEU A 16 8.66 1.49 4.61
CA LEU A 16 9.49 0.87 3.58
C LEU A 16 10.12 1.91 2.66
N ALA A 17 9.34 2.88 2.19
CA ALA A 17 9.81 3.97 1.36
C ALA A 17 10.85 4.85 2.09
N GLU A 18 10.61 5.19 3.36
CA GLU A 18 11.56 5.93 4.21
C GLU A 18 12.90 5.20 4.37
N ILE A 19 12.86 3.88 4.62
CA ILE A 19 14.07 3.07 4.79
C ILE A 19 14.82 2.93 3.47
N THR A 20 14.13 2.61 2.38
CA THR A 20 14.76 2.29 1.08
C THR A 20 15.07 3.52 0.24
N GLY A 21 14.39 4.64 0.47
CA GLY A 21 14.43 5.84 -0.38
C GLY A 21 13.68 5.66 -1.71
N LEU A 22 12.86 4.61 -1.84
CA LEU A 22 12.04 4.39 -3.03
C LEU A 22 10.83 5.32 -3.05
N PRO A 23 10.42 5.83 -4.22
CA PRO A 23 9.23 6.66 -4.33
C PRO A 23 7.96 5.86 -3.99
N LEU A 24 7.10 6.44 -3.14
CA LEU A 24 5.84 5.84 -2.70
C LEU A 24 4.66 6.44 -3.50
N TYR A 25 3.83 5.57 -4.06
CA TYR A 25 2.62 5.92 -4.79
C TYR A 25 1.39 5.30 -4.12
N PRO A 26 0.68 6.03 -3.24
CA PRO A 26 -0.60 5.60 -2.69
C PRO A 26 -1.68 5.69 -3.77
N LEU A 27 -2.28 4.57 -4.17
CA LEU A 27 -3.31 4.57 -5.21
C LEU A 27 -4.58 5.30 -4.81
N ASP A 28 -4.89 5.36 -3.53
CA ASP A 28 -6.05 6.10 -3.04
C ASP A 28 -5.92 7.61 -3.35
N ALA A 29 -4.70 8.16 -3.31
CA ALA A 29 -4.43 9.55 -3.70
C ALA A 29 -4.60 9.80 -5.21
N ILE A 30 -4.45 8.77 -6.04
CA ILE A 30 -4.63 8.86 -7.50
C ILE A 30 -6.09 8.59 -7.88
N GLN A 31 -6.79 7.77 -7.11
CA GLN A 31 -8.15 7.32 -7.40
C GLN A 31 -9.23 8.29 -6.90
N PHE A 32 -8.90 9.10 -5.88
CA PHE A 32 -9.85 10.01 -5.26
C PHE A 32 -9.32 11.45 -5.27
N ARG A 33 -10.20 12.39 -5.60
CA ARG A 33 -9.96 13.83 -5.48
C ARG A 33 -10.24 14.30 -4.05
N ALA A 34 -9.76 15.48 -3.69
CA ALA A 34 -10.17 16.15 -2.45
C ALA A 34 -11.70 16.20 -2.37
N GLY A 35 -12.28 15.88 -1.18
CA GLY A 35 -13.72 15.75 -1.00
C GLY A 35 -14.28 14.36 -1.33
N GLY A 36 -13.45 13.37 -1.73
CA GLY A 36 -13.83 11.97 -1.91
C GLY A 36 -14.45 11.63 -3.27
N GLY A 37 -14.48 12.56 -4.21
CA GLY A 37 -14.89 12.29 -5.59
C GLY A 37 -13.92 11.34 -6.28
N LYS A 38 -14.45 10.37 -7.06
CA LYS A 38 -13.59 9.47 -7.84
C LYS A 38 -13.08 10.17 -9.09
N VAL A 39 -11.82 9.94 -9.40
CA VAL A 39 -11.23 10.25 -10.70
C VAL A 39 -11.87 9.37 -11.78
N PRO A 40 -12.12 9.87 -13.02
CA PRO A 40 -12.57 9.05 -14.12
C PRO A 40 -11.69 7.80 -14.30
N HIS A 41 -12.32 6.66 -14.57
CA HIS A 41 -11.62 5.38 -14.60
C HIS A 41 -10.49 5.34 -15.64
N GLU A 42 -10.72 5.93 -16.80
CA GLU A 42 -9.70 6.02 -17.85
C GLU A 42 -8.50 6.88 -17.46
N GLU A 43 -8.74 8.00 -16.76
CA GLU A 43 -7.68 8.87 -16.24
C GLU A 43 -6.84 8.12 -15.20
N TYR A 44 -7.50 7.40 -14.27
CA TYR A 44 -6.81 6.54 -13.32
C TYR A 44 -5.94 5.47 -14.00
N LEU A 45 -6.47 4.79 -15.04
CA LEU A 45 -5.72 3.76 -15.74
C LEU A 45 -4.50 4.31 -16.48
N LYS A 46 -4.58 5.51 -17.07
CA LYS A 46 -3.44 6.20 -17.69
C LYS A 46 -2.34 6.49 -16.67
N VAL A 47 -2.69 7.13 -15.56
CA VAL A 47 -1.72 7.42 -14.49
C VAL A 47 -1.11 6.13 -13.93
N HIS A 48 -1.92 5.09 -13.73
CA HIS A 48 -1.44 3.80 -13.28
C HIS A 48 -0.45 3.15 -14.26
N ALA A 49 -0.74 3.18 -15.57
CA ALA A 49 0.17 2.65 -16.59
C ALA A 49 1.50 3.42 -16.63
N ASP A 50 1.46 4.74 -16.47
CA ASP A 50 2.67 5.58 -16.41
C ASP A 50 3.51 5.30 -15.16
N LEU A 51 2.87 5.01 -14.02
CA LEU A 51 3.58 4.57 -12.82
C LEU A 51 4.32 3.26 -13.03
N LEU A 52 3.72 2.29 -13.71
CA LEU A 52 4.35 0.98 -13.95
C LEU A 52 5.54 1.05 -14.92
N ARG A 53 5.67 2.11 -15.73
CA ARG A 53 6.84 2.35 -16.61
C ARG A 53 8.04 2.93 -15.87
N ARG A 54 7.87 3.39 -14.64
CA ARG A 54 8.97 3.94 -13.85
C ARG A 54 9.90 2.82 -13.37
N ASP A 55 11.19 3.09 -13.33
CA ASP A 55 12.20 2.11 -12.93
C ASP A 55 12.06 1.60 -11.50
N GLN A 56 11.49 2.44 -10.62
CA GLN A 56 11.42 2.15 -9.19
C GLN A 56 10.15 2.74 -8.57
N TRP A 57 9.48 1.93 -7.74
CA TRP A 57 8.30 2.35 -7.03
C TRP A 57 7.95 1.43 -5.84
N VAL A 58 7.31 2.01 -4.86
CA VAL A 58 6.50 1.32 -3.87
C VAL A 58 5.06 1.73 -4.11
N ILE A 59 4.20 0.82 -4.54
CA ILE A 59 2.79 1.10 -4.76
C ILE A 59 1.98 0.48 -3.63
N ASP A 60 1.14 1.29 -2.96
CA ASP A 60 0.19 0.88 -1.93
C ASP A 60 -1.24 1.14 -2.38
N GLY A 61 -2.15 0.27 -1.99
CA GLY A 61 -3.57 0.38 -2.28
C GLY A 61 -4.07 -0.67 -3.27
N PHE A 62 -5.40 -0.74 -3.41
CA PHE A 62 -6.03 -1.75 -4.26
C PHE A 62 -6.27 -1.24 -5.69
N GLY A 63 -6.80 -0.01 -5.84
CA GLY A 63 -7.26 0.49 -7.13
C GLY A 63 -8.47 -0.28 -7.65
N CYS A 64 -8.32 -0.93 -8.80
CA CYS A 64 -9.32 -1.85 -9.35
C CYS A 64 -8.70 -3.24 -9.61
N VAL A 65 -9.56 -4.24 -9.83
CA VAL A 65 -9.10 -5.63 -10.03
C VAL A 65 -8.10 -5.76 -11.19
N PRO A 66 -8.37 -5.24 -12.42
CA PRO A 66 -7.40 -5.34 -13.52
C PRO A 66 -6.05 -4.69 -13.17
N SER A 67 -6.06 -3.45 -12.67
CA SER A 67 -4.83 -2.74 -12.33
C SER A 67 -4.03 -3.42 -11.21
N ALA A 68 -4.69 -4.15 -10.30
CA ALA A 68 -4.01 -4.92 -9.27
C ALA A 68 -3.19 -6.06 -9.88
N TRP A 69 -3.74 -6.82 -10.82
CA TRP A 69 -3.04 -7.92 -11.48
C TRP A 69 -1.89 -7.44 -12.36
N GLU A 70 -2.05 -6.31 -13.06
CA GLU A 70 -0.97 -5.68 -13.82
C GLU A 70 0.20 -5.31 -12.91
N ARG A 71 -0.05 -4.71 -11.74
CA ARG A 71 1.00 -4.40 -10.76
C ARG A 71 1.69 -5.65 -10.23
N PHE A 72 0.92 -6.71 -9.94
CA PHE A 72 1.52 -7.96 -9.47
C PHE A 72 2.40 -8.59 -10.54
N ALA A 73 2.03 -8.44 -11.81
CA ALA A 73 2.86 -8.90 -12.93
C ALA A 73 4.14 -8.05 -13.09
N ALA A 74 4.04 -6.72 -12.98
CA ALA A 74 5.15 -5.79 -13.15
C ALA A 74 6.13 -5.75 -11.97
N ALA A 75 5.68 -6.04 -10.75
CA ALA A 75 6.51 -5.97 -9.55
C ALA A 75 7.58 -7.08 -9.52
N ASP A 76 8.79 -6.75 -9.09
CA ASP A 76 9.86 -7.70 -8.73
C ASP A 76 9.66 -8.27 -7.32
N THR A 77 9.06 -7.49 -6.44
CA THR A 77 8.86 -7.81 -5.04
C THR A 77 7.39 -7.65 -4.64
N LEU A 78 6.81 -8.69 -4.06
CA LEU A 78 5.44 -8.72 -3.57
C LEU A 78 5.43 -8.75 -2.04
N VAL A 79 4.81 -7.76 -1.41
CA VAL A 79 4.61 -7.74 0.05
C VAL A 79 3.12 -7.91 0.32
N TYR A 80 2.75 -9.08 0.83
CA TYR A 80 1.38 -9.45 1.15
C TYR A 80 1.14 -9.45 2.65
N ILE A 81 0.18 -8.63 3.09
CA ILE A 81 -0.25 -8.56 4.50
C ILE A 81 -1.52 -9.40 4.67
N ASP A 82 -1.37 -10.57 5.31
CA ASP A 82 -2.40 -11.58 5.53
C ASP A 82 -2.67 -11.79 7.02
N LEU A 83 -3.15 -10.76 7.68
CA LEU A 83 -3.46 -10.82 9.10
C LEU A 83 -4.77 -11.58 9.36
N PRO A 84 -4.96 -12.16 10.57
CA PRO A 84 -6.24 -12.70 10.99
C PRO A 84 -7.37 -11.66 10.87
N LEU A 85 -8.56 -12.11 10.47
CA LEU A 85 -9.72 -11.24 10.24
C LEU A 85 -10.04 -10.34 11.45
N LEU A 86 -9.95 -10.88 12.66
CA LEU A 86 -10.16 -10.12 13.90
C LEU A 86 -9.16 -8.98 14.09
N THR A 87 -7.93 -9.16 13.63
CA THR A 87 -6.91 -8.09 13.67
C THR A 87 -7.29 -6.92 12.77
N HIS A 88 -7.84 -7.19 11.59
CA HIS A 88 -8.36 -6.15 10.70
C HIS A 88 -9.50 -5.37 11.34
N TYR A 89 -10.47 -6.08 11.93
CA TYR A 89 -11.59 -5.43 12.65
C TYR A 89 -11.10 -4.58 13.82
N TRP A 90 -10.20 -5.12 14.63
CA TRP A 90 -9.60 -4.38 15.74
C TRP A 90 -8.91 -3.09 15.28
N TRP A 91 -8.13 -3.15 14.21
CA TRP A 91 -7.43 -1.97 13.70
C TRP A 91 -8.36 -0.96 13.04
N VAL A 92 -9.41 -1.40 12.37
CA VAL A 92 -10.46 -0.51 11.85
C VAL A 92 -11.18 0.20 12.99
N THR A 93 -11.56 -0.53 14.05
CA THR A 93 -12.18 0.04 15.26
C THR A 93 -11.25 1.05 15.95
N LYS A 94 -9.99 0.68 16.14
CA LYS A 94 -8.98 1.57 16.73
C LYS A 94 -8.76 2.84 15.90
N ARG A 95 -8.77 2.73 14.58
CA ARG A 95 -8.68 3.88 13.67
C ARG A 95 -9.91 4.78 13.81
N LEU A 96 -11.11 4.21 13.91
CA LEU A 96 -12.34 4.97 14.16
C LEU A 96 -12.26 5.74 15.49
N ALA A 97 -11.88 5.08 16.57
CA ALA A 97 -11.74 5.70 17.87
C ALA A 97 -10.72 6.86 17.88
N ARG A 98 -9.60 6.68 17.16
CA ARG A 98 -8.59 7.74 16.98
C ARG A 98 -9.03 8.85 16.05
N GLY A 99 -9.74 8.52 14.98
CA GLY A 99 -10.19 9.45 13.97
C GLY A 99 -11.29 10.41 14.45
N GLN A 100 -11.91 10.14 15.61
CA GLN A 100 -12.77 11.12 16.30
C GLN A 100 -11.97 12.34 16.79
N PHE A 101 -10.64 12.22 16.89
CA PHE A 101 -9.76 13.27 17.40
C PHE A 101 -8.77 13.80 16.37
N ALA A 102 -8.58 13.14 15.21
CA ALA A 102 -7.69 13.58 14.13
C ALA A 102 -8.06 12.92 12.81
N THR A 103 -7.99 13.66 11.71
CA THR A 103 -8.20 13.12 10.35
C THR A 103 -7.09 12.09 10.04
N PRO A 104 -7.42 10.83 9.71
CA PRO A 104 -6.41 9.84 9.37
C PRO A 104 -5.61 10.25 8.14
N GLU A 105 -4.31 10.04 8.18
CA GLU A 105 -3.44 10.29 7.04
C GLU A 105 -3.86 9.48 5.80
N GLY A 106 -3.90 10.14 4.64
CA GLY A 106 -4.36 9.56 3.37
C GLY A 106 -5.88 9.52 3.21
N TRP A 107 -6.62 10.11 4.16
CA TRP A 107 -8.06 10.25 4.04
C TRP A 107 -8.40 11.53 3.28
N PRO A 108 -9.33 11.50 2.30
CA PRO A 108 -9.74 12.72 1.62
C PRO A 108 -10.33 13.72 2.61
N GLU A 109 -9.83 14.95 2.58
CA GLU A 109 -10.31 16.03 3.45
C GLU A 109 -11.83 16.20 3.33
N LYS A 110 -12.51 16.45 4.47
CA LYS A 110 -13.97 16.68 4.57
C LYS A 110 -14.87 15.48 4.23
N SER A 111 -14.35 14.26 4.18
CA SER A 111 -15.18 13.07 3.97
C SER A 111 -15.80 12.57 5.28
N PRO A 112 -17.10 12.19 5.32
CA PRO A 112 -17.78 11.77 6.54
C PRO A 112 -17.22 10.43 7.05
N MET A 113 -16.57 10.47 8.22
CA MET A 113 -15.86 9.33 8.79
C MET A 113 -16.75 8.18 9.23
N TRP A 114 -17.95 8.46 9.74
CA TRP A 114 -18.82 7.44 10.30
C TRP A 114 -19.37 6.48 9.24
N SER A 115 -19.92 7.01 8.16
CA SER A 115 -20.46 6.19 7.06
C SER A 115 -19.37 5.37 6.36
N SER A 116 -18.16 5.90 6.26
CA SER A 116 -17.03 5.20 5.65
C SER A 116 -16.46 4.10 6.56
N THR A 117 -16.60 4.23 7.89
CA THR A 117 -16.13 3.19 8.82
C THR A 117 -17.05 1.98 8.83
N MET A 118 -18.38 2.18 8.82
CA MET A 118 -19.33 1.06 8.67
C MET A 118 -19.13 0.37 7.32
N GLY A 119 -18.87 1.15 6.25
CA GLY A 119 -18.44 0.62 4.96
C GLY A 119 -17.14 -0.19 5.05
N SER A 120 -16.19 0.22 5.90
CA SER A 120 -14.92 -0.48 6.08
C SER A 120 -15.07 -1.88 6.65
N TYR A 121 -15.99 -2.11 7.60
CA TYR A 121 -16.26 -3.46 8.13
C TYR A 121 -16.77 -4.40 7.03
N ARG A 122 -17.71 -3.91 6.21
CA ARG A 122 -18.22 -4.67 5.07
C ARG A 122 -17.11 -4.95 4.05
N VAL A 123 -16.29 -3.96 3.75
CA VAL A 123 -15.15 -4.11 2.83
C VAL A 123 -14.14 -5.13 3.37
N VAL A 124 -13.79 -5.09 4.66
CA VAL A 124 -12.91 -6.08 5.29
C VAL A 124 -13.45 -7.49 5.12
N TRP A 125 -14.76 -7.70 5.35
CA TRP A 125 -15.39 -8.99 5.18
C TRP A 125 -15.39 -9.46 3.72
N LEU A 126 -15.79 -8.61 2.79
CA LEU A 126 -15.84 -8.93 1.37
C LEU A 126 -14.44 -9.25 0.83
N CYS A 127 -13.44 -8.46 1.20
CA CYS A 127 -12.06 -8.72 0.82
C CYS A 127 -11.55 -10.03 1.41
N HIS A 128 -11.85 -10.31 2.68
CA HIS A 128 -11.45 -11.56 3.33
C HIS A 128 -12.05 -12.76 2.59
N ARG A 129 -13.33 -12.70 2.24
CA ARG A 129 -14.02 -13.81 1.57
C ARG A 129 -13.60 -13.99 0.11
N SER A 130 -13.40 -12.89 -0.62
CA SER A 130 -13.25 -12.93 -2.08
C SER A 130 -11.81 -12.77 -2.55
N LEU A 131 -11.01 -11.91 -1.90
CA LEU A 131 -9.67 -11.58 -2.33
C LEU A 131 -8.58 -12.34 -1.57
N THR A 132 -8.75 -12.56 -0.28
CA THR A 132 -7.74 -13.27 0.53
C THR A 132 -7.37 -14.65 -0.05
N PRO A 133 -8.31 -15.52 -0.46
CA PRO A 133 -7.97 -16.79 -1.08
C PRO A 133 -7.17 -16.62 -2.38
N ARG A 134 -7.56 -15.67 -3.23
CA ARG A 134 -6.85 -15.36 -4.49
C ARG A 134 -5.45 -14.81 -4.25
N TYR A 135 -5.28 -13.98 -3.22
CA TYR A 135 -3.95 -13.45 -2.86
C TYR A 135 -3.02 -14.54 -2.33
N ARG A 136 -3.53 -15.48 -1.52
CA ARG A 136 -2.76 -16.64 -1.04
C ARG A 136 -2.33 -17.53 -2.19
N GLN A 137 -3.21 -17.78 -3.15
CA GLN A 137 -2.89 -18.51 -4.37
C GLN A 137 -1.81 -17.78 -5.19
N LEU A 138 -2.00 -16.48 -5.46
CA LEU A 138 -1.02 -15.66 -6.17
C LEU A 138 0.37 -15.71 -5.53
N VAL A 139 0.43 -15.56 -4.20
CA VAL A 139 1.69 -15.62 -3.45
C VAL A 139 2.38 -16.97 -3.61
N ALA A 140 1.62 -18.07 -3.54
CA ALA A 140 2.16 -19.41 -3.73
C ALA A 140 2.69 -19.61 -5.16
N GLU A 141 1.96 -19.17 -6.16
CA GLU A 141 2.35 -19.26 -7.59
C GLU A 141 3.58 -18.42 -7.93
N GLN A 142 3.70 -17.22 -7.33
CA GLN A 142 4.77 -16.29 -7.64
C GLN A 142 6.04 -16.49 -6.80
N ALA A 143 6.01 -17.35 -5.78
CA ALA A 143 7.12 -17.53 -4.84
C ALA A 143 8.44 -18.00 -5.50
N SER A 144 8.35 -18.71 -6.62
CA SER A 144 9.53 -19.17 -7.38
C SER A 144 10.07 -18.13 -8.37
N ALA A 145 9.23 -17.20 -8.81
CA ALA A 145 9.57 -16.24 -9.87
C ALA A 145 9.90 -14.84 -9.33
N LYS A 146 9.43 -14.50 -8.15
CA LYS A 146 9.54 -13.17 -7.55
C LYS A 146 9.94 -13.24 -6.08
N ARG A 147 10.46 -12.12 -5.55
CA ARG A 147 10.67 -11.97 -4.11
C ARG A 147 9.31 -11.76 -3.44
N VAL A 148 8.87 -12.70 -2.62
CA VAL A 148 7.56 -12.67 -1.97
C VAL A 148 7.72 -12.63 -0.45
N HIS A 149 7.15 -11.60 0.18
CA HIS A 149 7.05 -11.47 1.64
C HIS A 149 5.58 -11.64 2.04
N HIS A 150 5.25 -12.81 2.63
CA HIS A 150 3.91 -13.13 3.13
C HIS A 150 3.87 -12.91 4.63
N LEU A 151 3.31 -11.78 5.07
CA LEU A 151 3.30 -11.31 6.45
C LEU A 151 1.97 -11.66 7.12
N LYS A 152 1.99 -12.62 8.03
CA LYS A 152 0.80 -13.19 8.67
C LYS A 152 0.51 -12.63 10.06
N SER A 153 1.45 -11.86 10.61
CA SER A 153 1.32 -11.27 11.95
C SER A 153 1.94 -9.88 12.04
N PRO A 154 1.53 -9.06 13.03
CA PRO A 154 2.21 -7.79 13.30
C PRO A 154 3.69 -7.97 13.70
N ALA A 155 4.06 -9.11 14.27
CA ALA A 155 5.45 -9.43 14.59
C ALA A 155 6.27 -9.63 13.31
N GLU A 156 5.77 -10.41 12.36
CA GLU A 156 6.40 -10.60 11.05
C GLU A 156 6.52 -9.30 10.26
N THR A 157 5.52 -8.40 10.36
CA THR A 157 5.57 -7.07 9.74
C THR A 157 6.72 -6.23 10.31
N ARG A 158 6.94 -6.29 11.64
CA ARG A 158 8.07 -5.61 12.28
C ARG A 158 9.41 -6.22 11.89
N ALA A 159 9.50 -7.55 11.93
CA ALA A 159 10.72 -8.27 11.53
C ALA A 159 11.10 -7.99 10.08
N PHE A 160 10.13 -7.93 9.18
CA PHE A 160 10.35 -7.55 7.78
C PHE A 160 11.00 -6.14 7.67
N LEU A 161 10.46 -5.14 8.37
CA LEU A 161 11.04 -3.79 8.34
C LEU A 161 12.47 -3.75 8.93
N GLN A 162 12.70 -4.49 10.00
CA GLN A 162 14.05 -4.60 10.60
C GLN A 162 15.05 -5.22 9.61
N ALA A 163 14.69 -6.32 8.97
CA ALA A 163 15.54 -6.96 7.96
C ALA A 163 15.85 -6.02 6.77
N VAL A 164 14.86 -5.29 6.26
CA VAL A 164 15.09 -4.31 5.20
C VAL A 164 15.99 -3.17 5.67
N GLN A 165 15.85 -2.73 6.92
CA GLN A 165 16.68 -1.66 7.47
C GLN A 165 18.14 -2.11 7.62
N GLU A 166 18.38 -3.32 8.08
CA GLU A 166 19.71 -3.94 8.19
C GLU A 166 20.36 -4.09 6.81
N GLU A 167 19.63 -4.65 5.83
CA GLU A 167 20.10 -4.81 4.46
C GLU A 167 20.47 -3.46 3.82
N ASN A 168 19.64 -2.44 4.00
CA ASN A 168 19.89 -1.10 3.49
C ASN A 168 21.08 -0.41 4.21
N GLY A 169 21.24 -0.64 5.51
CA GLY A 169 22.39 -0.18 6.28
C GLY A 169 23.70 -0.80 5.79
N LEU A 170 23.73 -2.10 5.58
CA LEU A 170 24.88 -2.81 5.03
C LEU A 170 25.25 -2.34 3.61
N THR A 171 24.24 -2.06 2.79
CA THR A 171 24.45 -1.57 1.42
C THR A 171 25.04 -0.16 1.43
N ARG A 172 24.62 0.72 2.34
CA ARG A 172 25.19 2.07 2.50
C ARG A 172 26.62 2.03 2.98
N HIS A 173 26.98 1.16 3.91
CA HIS A 173 28.37 0.99 4.37
C HIS A 173 29.29 0.46 3.27
N ARG A 174 28.79 -0.36 2.37
CA ARG A 174 29.54 -0.90 1.21
C ARG A 174 29.74 0.09 0.07
N ASN A 175 28.90 1.11 -0.03
CA ASN A 175 28.95 2.13 -1.08
C ASN A 175 28.60 3.52 -0.49
N PRO A 176 29.52 4.17 0.25
CA PRO A 176 29.26 5.43 0.93
C PRO A 176 28.96 6.60 -0.01
N ASP A 177 29.41 6.52 -1.27
CA ASP A 177 29.21 7.57 -2.28
C ASP A 177 27.86 7.47 -3.03
N ARG A 178 27.02 6.51 -2.67
CA ARG A 178 25.66 6.44 -3.24
C ARG A 178 24.84 7.59 -2.67
N PRO A 179 24.45 8.60 -3.48
CA PRO A 179 23.70 9.75 -2.99
C PRO A 179 22.44 9.27 -2.27
N ALA A 180 22.17 9.86 -1.11
CA ALA A 180 20.91 9.64 -0.43
C ALA A 180 19.80 9.99 -1.44
N ARG A 181 19.02 8.99 -1.82
CA ARG A 181 17.90 9.20 -2.77
C ARG A 181 16.93 10.17 -2.09
N ARG A 182 16.85 11.38 -2.63
CA ARG A 182 15.84 12.34 -2.16
C ARG A 182 14.48 11.72 -2.43
N PRO A 183 13.55 11.71 -1.46
CA PRO A 183 12.16 11.39 -1.76
C PRO A 183 11.72 12.35 -2.87
N GLY A 184 11.22 11.81 -3.98
CA GLY A 184 10.78 12.61 -5.11
C GLY A 184 9.72 13.59 -4.61
N VAL A 185 10.05 14.88 -4.65
CA VAL A 185 9.05 15.95 -4.62
C VAL A 185 8.46 15.91 -6.02
N ASP A 186 7.43 15.09 -6.19
CA ASP A 186 6.69 15.04 -7.43
C ASP A 186 5.99 16.38 -7.63
N GLU A 187 6.34 17.04 -8.72
CA GLU A 187 5.57 18.13 -9.28
C GLU A 187 4.10 17.70 -9.37
N ALA A 188 3.25 18.48 -8.72
CA ALA A 188 1.81 18.36 -8.90
C ALA A 188 1.49 18.41 -10.39
N PRO A 189 0.53 17.61 -10.89
CA PRO A 189 0.12 17.71 -12.28
C PRO A 189 -0.33 19.16 -12.57
N PRO A 190 -0.03 19.71 -13.77
CA PRO A 190 -0.37 21.07 -14.09
C PRO A 190 -1.87 21.31 -13.95
N GLU A 191 -2.22 22.33 -13.21
CA GLU A 191 -3.59 22.87 -13.12
C GLU A 191 -4.05 23.27 -14.52
N ARG A 192 -5.12 22.63 -15.00
CA ARG A 192 -5.96 23.10 -16.11
C ARG A 192 -7.42 23.03 -15.70
#